data_ff080bd03f8d05d74745993f12f9d80c
#
_entry.id   ff080bd03f8d05d74745993f12f9d80c
#
_cell.length_a   1.000
_cell.length_b   1.000
_cell.length_c   1.000
_cell.angle_alpha   90.00
_cell.angle_beta   90.00
_cell.angle_gamma   90.00
#
_symmetry.space_group_name_H-M   'P 1'
#
loop_
_entity.id
_entity.type
_entity.pdbx_description
1 polymer ?
#
loop_
_entity_poly.entity_id
_entity_poly.type
_entity_poly.pdbx_seq_one_letter_code
_entity_poly.pdbx_strand_id
1 'polypeptide(L)'
;MSKKQYRIAVIPGDGIGKEVIPEGLRVLEAAAKKHGVSLHFDHFDFSSWDYYEKHGQMMPDDWKEKIGKHDAIYFGAVGWPAKIPDHISLWGSLIKFRREFDQYVNLRPVRLMPGVPSPLANRKPGDIDFWVVRENTEGEYSSVGGRMFPDTDREFVTQQTVMTRVGVDRILKFAFELAQSRPKKHLTSATKSNGISITMPYWDERVEAMAKKFPGVKWDKYHIDILTANFVLHPDWFDVVVG
;
A
#
# COMPACT_ATOMS: atom_id res chain seq x y z
N MET A 1 -4.76 32.46 12.93
CA MET A 1 -4.46 31.01 12.75
C MET A 1 -3.07 30.92 12.14
N SER A 2 -2.12 30.24 12.79
CA SER A 2 -0.80 30.02 12.22
C SER A 2 -0.95 29.20 10.94
N LYS A 3 -0.32 29.65 9.87
CA LYS A 3 -0.31 28.97 8.58
C LYS A 3 0.35 27.59 8.78
N LYS A 4 -0.40 26.51 8.59
CA LYS A 4 0.16 25.17 8.69
C LYS A 4 1.20 25.01 7.59
N GLN A 5 2.43 24.68 7.93
CA GLN A 5 3.53 24.45 7.00
C GLN A 5 3.93 22.99 7.07
N TYR A 6 4.11 22.37 5.92
CA TYR A 6 4.53 20.97 5.82
C TYR A 6 5.70 20.85 4.84
N ARG A 7 6.66 20.00 5.17
CA ARG A 7 7.76 19.62 4.30
C ARG A 7 7.49 18.27 3.66
N ILE A 8 7.60 18.21 2.35
CA ILE A 8 7.31 17.02 1.56
C ILE A 8 8.59 16.59 0.84
N ALA A 9 9.05 15.36 1.09
CA ALA A 9 10.12 14.76 0.30
C ALA A 9 9.52 14.27 -1.03
N VAL A 10 10.02 14.78 -2.15
CA VAL A 10 9.56 14.43 -3.49
C VAL A 10 10.57 13.52 -4.16
N ILE A 11 10.14 12.31 -4.51
CA ILE A 11 10.97 11.28 -5.14
C ILE A 11 10.26 10.81 -6.40
N PRO A 12 10.59 11.31 -7.59
CA PRO A 12 9.94 10.93 -8.84
C PRO A 12 10.14 9.45 -9.20
N GLY A 13 11.35 8.92 -8.97
CA GLY A 13 11.71 7.56 -9.34
C GLY A 13 11.89 7.36 -10.84
N ASP A 14 11.30 6.31 -11.39
CA ASP A 14 11.48 5.87 -12.78
C ASP A 14 10.28 6.16 -13.67
N GLY A 15 10.52 6.15 -15.00
CA GLY A 15 9.50 6.09 -16.04
C GLY A 15 8.34 7.04 -15.82
N ILE A 16 7.14 6.47 -15.65
CA ILE A 16 5.89 7.24 -15.45
C ILE A 16 5.96 8.18 -14.22
N GLY A 17 6.76 7.85 -13.21
CA GLY A 17 6.94 8.71 -12.04
C GLY A 17 7.46 10.10 -12.40
N LYS A 18 8.35 10.20 -13.40
CA LYS A 18 8.87 11.47 -13.90
C LYS A 18 7.82 12.33 -14.61
N GLU A 19 6.77 11.70 -15.12
CA GLU A 19 5.66 12.37 -15.80
C GLU A 19 4.55 12.78 -14.82
N VAL A 20 4.16 11.88 -13.91
CA VAL A 20 3.01 12.12 -13.04
C VAL A 20 3.34 12.99 -11.82
N ILE A 21 4.59 12.97 -11.33
CA ILE A 21 4.97 13.78 -10.16
C ILE A 21 4.84 15.29 -10.44
N PRO A 22 5.34 15.86 -11.54
CA PRO A 22 5.14 17.28 -11.80
C PRO A 22 3.67 17.70 -11.84
N GLU A 23 2.81 16.90 -12.45
CA GLU A 23 1.38 17.19 -12.50
C GLU A 23 0.71 17.08 -11.13
N GLY A 24 1.11 16.08 -10.34
CA GLY A 24 0.63 15.96 -8.96
C GLY A 24 1.08 17.14 -8.08
N LEU A 25 2.30 17.63 -8.24
CA LEU A 25 2.77 18.82 -7.51
C LEU A 25 1.93 20.06 -7.85
N ARG A 26 1.60 20.26 -9.12
CA ARG A 26 0.70 21.36 -9.55
C ARG A 26 -0.66 21.28 -8.85
N VAL A 27 -1.22 20.07 -8.74
CA VAL A 27 -2.50 19.85 -8.04
C VAL A 27 -2.35 20.13 -6.54
N LEU A 28 -1.27 19.64 -5.93
CA LEU A 28 -1.00 19.86 -4.49
C LEU A 28 -0.82 21.35 -4.18
N GLU A 29 -0.10 22.09 -5.00
CA GLU A 29 0.07 23.54 -4.85
C GLU A 29 -1.27 24.30 -4.97
N ALA A 30 -2.09 23.94 -5.97
CA ALA A 30 -3.40 24.55 -6.13
C ALA A 30 -4.33 24.27 -4.96
N ALA A 31 -4.34 23.03 -4.47
CA ALA A 31 -5.12 22.63 -3.29
C ALA A 31 -4.61 23.33 -2.02
N ALA A 32 -3.30 23.36 -1.81
CA ALA A 32 -2.68 24.02 -0.67
C ALA A 32 -3.03 25.52 -0.62
N LYS A 33 -2.94 26.20 -1.77
CA LYS A 33 -3.34 27.59 -1.90
C LYS A 33 -4.82 27.80 -1.55
N LYS A 34 -5.70 26.92 -2.05
CA LYS A 34 -7.14 26.99 -1.79
C LYS A 34 -7.48 26.82 -0.32
N HIS A 35 -6.74 25.95 0.39
CA HIS A 35 -7.02 25.62 1.79
C HIS A 35 -6.12 26.36 2.80
N GLY A 36 -5.30 27.31 2.36
CA GLY A 36 -4.44 28.10 3.24
C GLY A 36 -3.32 27.28 3.91
N VAL A 37 -2.87 26.20 3.24
CA VAL A 37 -1.75 25.37 3.65
C VAL A 37 -0.49 25.81 2.90
N SER A 38 0.69 25.76 3.54
CA SER A 38 1.98 25.96 2.90
C SER A 38 2.69 24.63 2.76
N LEU A 39 3.06 24.26 1.53
CA LEU A 39 3.88 23.08 1.25
C LEU A 39 5.26 23.51 0.80
N HIS A 40 6.28 22.86 1.34
CA HIS A 40 7.65 22.99 0.89
C HIS A 40 8.12 21.64 0.33
N PHE A 41 8.59 21.63 -0.90
CA PHE A 41 8.97 20.43 -1.63
C PHE A 41 10.49 20.32 -1.71
N ASP A 42 11.05 19.29 -1.09
CA ASP A 42 12.47 18.93 -1.19
C ASP A 42 12.62 17.76 -2.17
N HIS A 43 13.35 17.98 -3.27
CA HIS A 43 13.48 16.99 -4.34
C HIS A 43 14.68 16.07 -4.13
N PHE A 44 14.49 14.78 -4.37
CA PHE A 44 15.51 13.73 -4.28
C PHE A 44 15.50 12.89 -5.56
N ASP A 45 16.68 12.57 -6.06
CA ASP A 45 16.90 11.83 -7.31
C ASP A 45 17.11 10.32 -7.14
N PHE A 46 17.20 9.84 -5.91
CA PHE A 46 17.37 8.42 -5.62
C PHE A 46 16.07 7.59 -5.81
N SER A 47 16.16 6.28 -5.64
CA SER A 47 15.08 5.31 -5.96
C SER A 47 14.73 5.30 -7.47
N SER A 48 15.76 5.43 -8.30
CA SER A 48 15.64 5.43 -9.76
C SER A 48 16.78 4.63 -10.40
N TRP A 49 16.55 4.18 -11.65
CA TRP A 49 17.61 3.61 -12.48
C TRP A 49 18.75 4.60 -12.67
N ASP A 50 18.48 5.86 -12.96
CA ASP A 50 19.51 6.89 -13.20
C ASP A 50 20.41 7.07 -11.99
N TYR A 51 19.87 6.99 -10.78
CA TYR A 51 20.65 7.02 -9.56
C TYR A 51 21.48 5.74 -9.38
N TYR A 52 20.87 4.57 -9.62
CA TYR A 52 21.56 3.29 -9.54
C TYR A 52 22.72 3.19 -10.51
N GLU A 53 22.53 3.62 -11.76
CA GLU A 53 23.58 3.62 -12.80
C GLU A 53 24.83 4.42 -12.39
N LYS A 54 24.63 5.52 -11.66
CA LYS A 54 25.73 6.38 -11.20
C LYS A 54 26.40 5.89 -9.91
N HIS A 55 25.62 5.29 -9.01
CA HIS A 55 26.07 5.06 -7.64
C HIS A 55 26.15 3.59 -7.24
N GLY A 56 25.64 2.65 -8.07
CA GLY A 56 25.61 1.22 -7.78
C GLY A 56 24.63 0.82 -6.67
N GLN A 57 23.79 1.75 -6.21
CA GLN A 57 22.79 1.54 -5.16
C GLN A 57 21.55 2.40 -5.43
N MET A 58 20.39 1.97 -4.93
CA MET A 58 19.12 2.68 -5.18
C MET A 58 18.97 3.97 -4.37
N MET A 59 19.63 4.05 -3.24
CA MET A 59 19.56 5.18 -2.31
C MET A 59 20.90 5.36 -1.61
N PRO A 60 21.28 6.58 -1.18
CA PRO A 60 22.46 6.80 -0.37
C PRO A 60 22.31 6.17 1.01
N ASP A 61 23.40 5.89 1.71
CA ASP A 61 23.36 5.24 3.03
C ASP A 61 22.59 6.08 4.07
N ASP A 62 22.63 7.39 3.94
CA ASP A 62 21.97 8.37 4.83
C ASP A 62 20.54 8.76 4.37
N TRP A 63 19.94 7.98 3.45
CA TRP A 63 18.63 8.28 2.88
C TRP A 63 17.54 8.51 3.95
N LYS A 64 17.56 7.69 5.01
CA LYS A 64 16.56 7.77 6.07
C LYS A 64 16.66 9.06 6.87
N GLU A 65 17.85 9.55 7.11
CA GLU A 65 18.10 10.82 7.77
C GLU A 65 17.68 12.00 6.89
N LYS A 66 17.94 11.89 5.59
CA LYS A 66 17.59 12.92 4.60
C LYS A 66 16.09 13.14 4.51
N ILE A 67 15.29 12.08 4.49
CA ILE A 67 13.84 12.20 4.28
C ILE A 67 12.99 12.00 5.53
N GLY A 68 13.56 11.42 6.59
CA GLY A 68 12.82 11.05 7.82
C GLY A 68 12.28 12.22 8.62
N LYS A 69 12.71 13.44 8.35
CA LYS A 69 12.21 14.67 9.00
C LYS A 69 11.12 15.39 8.22
N HIS A 70 10.71 14.83 7.08
CA HIS A 70 9.59 15.36 6.30
C HIS A 70 8.26 14.87 6.86
N ASP A 71 7.22 15.67 6.70
CA ASP A 71 5.87 15.33 7.13
C ASP A 71 5.26 14.22 6.26
N ALA A 72 5.67 14.15 4.98
CA ALA A 72 5.26 13.10 4.05
C ALA A 72 6.32 12.88 2.95
N ILE A 73 6.25 11.72 2.31
CA ILE A 73 7.01 11.38 1.13
C ILE A 73 6.03 11.32 -0.05
N TYR A 74 6.26 12.14 -1.06
CA TYR A 74 5.53 12.09 -2.32
C TYR A 74 6.36 11.30 -3.33
N PHE A 75 6.02 10.03 -3.46
CA PHE A 75 6.76 9.03 -4.20
C PHE A 75 6.07 8.72 -5.53
N GLY A 76 6.84 8.73 -6.63
CA GLY A 76 6.32 8.44 -7.96
C GLY A 76 6.25 6.95 -8.25
N ALA A 77 7.16 6.45 -9.08
CA ALA A 77 7.24 5.05 -9.45
C ALA A 77 8.68 4.55 -9.33
N VAL A 78 8.85 3.27 -9.00
CA VAL A 78 10.15 2.61 -9.00
C VAL A 78 10.03 1.27 -9.70
N GLY A 79 11.07 0.96 -10.45
CA GLY A 79 11.17 -0.27 -11.21
C GLY A 79 11.13 -0.04 -12.72
N TRP A 80 12.15 -0.56 -13.38
CA TRP A 80 12.29 -0.57 -14.83
C TRP A 80 12.84 -1.93 -15.25
N PRO A 81 11.98 -2.96 -15.39
CA PRO A 81 12.43 -4.35 -15.58
C PRO A 81 13.40 -4.57 -16.74
N ALA A 82 13.31 -3.72 -17.79
CA ALA A 82 14.25 -3.76 -18.91
C ALA A 82 15.66 -3.24 -18.57
N LYS A 83 15.83 -2.53 -17.46
CA LYS A 83 17.10 -1.91 -17.04
C LYS A 83 17.61 -2.48 -15.71
N ILE A 84 16.73 -2.74 -14.76
CA ILE A 84 17.10 -3.13 -13.41
C ILE A 84 16.11 -4.17 -12.86
N PRO A 85 16.59 -5.30 -12.33
CA PRO A 85 15.73 -6.30 -11.72
C PRO A 85 14.97 -5.78 -10.48
N ASP A 86 13.77 -6.28 -10.25
CA ASP A 86 12.91 -5.87 -9.14
C ASP A 86 13.55 -6.09 -7.76
N HIS A 87 14.33 -7.16 -7.59
CA HIS A 87 15.03 -7.43 -6.33
C HIS A 87 16.10 -6.37 -6.00
N ILE A 88 16.58 -5.60 -6.97
CA ILE A 88 17.46 -4.45 -6.73
C ILE A 88 16.62 -3.20 -6.53
N SER A 89 15.73 -2.90 -7.47
CA SER A 89 14.97 -1.64 -7.47
C SER A 89 13.99 -1.54 -6.32
N LEU A 90 13.12 -2.56 -6.13
CA LEU A 90 12.08 -2.54 -5.10
C LEU A 90 12.64 -2.80 -3.71
N TRP A 91 13.51 -3.81 -3.56
CA TRP A 91 14.09 -4.15 -2.26
C TRP A 91 15.12 -3.12 -1.80
N GLY A 92 15.80 -2.49 -2.75
CA GLY A 92 16.77 -1.44 -2.47
C GLY A 92 16.15 -0.08 -2.12
N SER A 93 14.84 0.10 -2.31
CA SER A 93 14.16 1.38 -2.06
C SER A 93 12.78 1.23 -1.41
N LEU A 94 11.72 0.95 -2.17
CA LEU A 94 10.34 0.95 -1.70
C LEU A 94 10.09 0.06 -0.47
N ILE A 95 10.68 -1.14 -0.45
CA ILE A 95 10.52 -2.07 0.68
C ILE A 95 11.24 -1.54 1.92
N LYS A 96 12.37 -0.84 1.76
CA LYS A 96 13.06 -0.18 2.87
C LYS A 96 12.20 0.92 3.49
N PHE A 97 11.53 1.77 2.68
CA PHE A 97 10.61 2.79 3.21
C PHE A 97 9.52 2.16 4.08
N ARG A 98 8.89 1.10 3.58
CA ARG A 98 7.81 0.41 4.30
C ARG A 98 8.27 -0.13 5.65
N ARG A 99 9.43 -0.78 5.68
CA ARG A 99 9.96 -1.43 6.89
C ARG A 99 10.54 -0.43 7.88
N GLU A 100 11.41 0.46 7.41
CA GLU A 100 12.17 1.33 8.30
C GLU A 100 11.37 2.51 8.84
N PHE A 101 10.29 2.91 8.17
CA PHE A 101 9.31 3.87 8.67
C PHE A 101 8.06 3.20 9.27
N ASP A 102 8.05 1.86 9.38
CA ASP A 102 6.91 1.07 9.87
C ASP A 102 5.58 1.49 9.21
N GLN A 103 5.59 1.62 7.89
CA GLN A 103 4.42 1.99 7.10
C GLN A 103 3.51 0.76 6.94
N TYR A 104 2.90 0.32 8.03
CA TYR A 104 2.13 -0.93 8.09
C TYR A 104 0.81 -0.89 7.30
N VAL A 105 0.30 0.28 6.98
CA VAL A 105 -0.90 0.44 6.16
C VAL A 105 -0.54 0.79 4.73
N ASN A 106 -0.95 -0.05 3.78
CA ASN A 106 -1.02 0.32 2.37
C ASN A 106 -2.49 0.60 2.03
N LEU A 107 -2.85 1.87 2.00
CA LEU A 107 -4.23 2.31 1.75
C LEU A 107 -4.43 2.62 0.28
N ARG A 108 -5.32 1.88 -0.38
CA ARG A 108 -5.58 1.98 -1.81
C ARG A 108 -7.02 2.41 -2.09
N PRO A 109 -7.25 3.66 -2.54
CA PRO A 109 -8.57 4.05 -3.02
C PRO A 109 -8.85 3.40 -4.38
N VAL A 110 -10.05 2.86 -4.53
CA VAL A 110 -10.57 2.34 -5.80
C VAL A 110 -11.82 3.14 -6.12
N ARG A 111 -11.70 4.09 -7.06
CA ARG A 111 -12.77 5.02 -7.37
C ARG A 111 -12.85 5.29 -8.86
N LEU A 112 -14.05 5.15 -9.42
CA LEU A 112 -14.31 5.59 -10.79
C LEU A 112 -14.51 7.11 -10.81
N MET A 113 -13.54 7.79 -11.40
CA MET A 113 -13.53 9.26 -11.47
C MET A 113 -14.35 9.77 -12.65
N PRO A 114 -15.01 10.95 -12.54
CA PRO A 114 -15.64 11.61 -13.68
C PRO A 114 -14.63 11.84 -14.83
N GLY A 115 -15.05 11.57 -16.05
CA GLY A 115 -14.21 11.75 -17.25
C GLY A 115 -13.24 10.61 -17.54
N VAL A 116 -13.16 9.60 -16.67
CA VAL A 116 -12.32 8.41 -16.87
C VAL A 116 -13.22 7.25 -17.31
N PRO A 117 -12.96 6.61 -18.47
CA PRO A 117 -13.73 5.45 -18.89
C PRO A 117 -13.45 4.25 -17.97
N SER A 118 -14.51 3.54 -17.58
CA SER A 118 -14.37 2.29 -16.84
C SER A 118 -14.03 1.13 -17.79
N PRO A 119 -13.10 0.24 -17.42
CA PRO A 119 -12.91 -1.01 -18.13
C PRO A 119 -14.08 -2.00 -17.92
N LEU A 120 -14.88 -1.78 -16.88
CA LEU A 120 -16.07 -2.57 -16.60
C LEU A 120 -17.28 -1.95 -17.34
N ALA A 121 -18.05 -2.79 -18.04
CA ALA A 121 -19.23 -2.36 -18.78
C ALA A 121 -20.30 -1.75 -17.86
N ASN A 122 -21.01 -0.73 -18.35
CA ASN A 122 -22.17 -0.14 -17.72
C ASN A 122 -21.90 0.46 -16.30
N ARG A 123 -20.69 0.94 -16.03
CA ARG A 123 -20.33 1.62 -14.78
C ARG A 123 -20.20 3.13 -15.00
N LYS A 124 -20.67 3.90 -14.04
CA LYS A 124 -20.61 5.36 -14.02
C LYS A 124 -19.95 5.84 -12.73
N PRO A 125 -19.45 7.09 -12.67
CA PRO A 125 -18.93 7.68 -11.44
C PRO A 125 -19.89 7.52 -10.26
N GLY A 126 -19.38 7.03 -9.13
CA GLY A 126 -20.14 6.70 -7.94
C GLY A 126 -20.50 5.22 -7.78
N ASP A 127 -20.50 4.43 -8.84
CA ASP A 127 -20.76 2.99 -8.76
C ASP A 127 -19.58 2.22 -8.16
N ILE A 128 -18.37 2.75 -8.32
CA ILE A 128 -17.14 2.18 -7.75
C ILE A 128 -16.53 3.23 -6.83
N ASP A 129 -16.59 3.00 -5.54
CA ASP A 129 -15.98 3.84 -4.50
C ASP A 129 -15.77 3.00 -3.23
N PHE A 130 -14.62 2.33 -3.15
CA PHE A 130 -14.21 1.57 -1.97
C PHE A 130 -12.70 1.71 -1.71
N TRP A 131 -12.26 1.24 -0.55
CA TRP A 131 -10.87 1.27 -0.15
C TRP A 131 -10.37 -0.13 0.14
N VAL A 132 -9.15 -0.41 -0.29
CA VAL A 132 -8.42 -1.62 0.12
C VAL A 132 -7.38 -1.20 1.16
N VAL A 133 -7.50 -1.75 2.35
CA VAL A 133 -6.56 -1.63 3.46
C VAL A 133 -5.71 -2.90 3.46
N ARG A 134 -4.46 -2.77 3.02
CA ARG A 134 -3.54 -3.90 2.92
C ARG A 134 -2.49 -3.83 4.01
N GLU A 135 -2.25 -4.95 4.72
CA GLU A 135 -1.08 -5.12 5.56
C GLU A 135 0.18 -5.03 4.70
N ASN A 136 1.22 -4.35 5.19
CA ASN A 136 2.33 -3.93 4.35
C ASN A 136 3.72 -4.27 4.89
N THR A 137 3.83 -4.88 6.07
CA THR A 137 5.11 -5.13 6.77
C THR A 137 5.31 -6.58 7.20
N GLU A 138 4.27 -7.36 7.31
CA GLU A 138 4.25 -8.76 7.69
C GLU A 138 3.70 -9.65 6.55
N GLY A 139 3.22 -10.83 6.87
CA GLY A 139 2.67 -11.78 5.92
C GLY A 139 3.74 -12.28 4.95
N GLU A 140 3.45 -12.22 3.67
CA GLU A 140 4.38 -12.61 2.60
C GLU A 140 5.61 -11.67 2.49
N TYR A 141 5.54 -10.47 3.05
CA TYR A 141 6.68 -9.54 3.09
C TYR A 141 7.59 -9.72 4.29
N SER A 142 7.39 -10.73 5.12
CA SER A 142 8.21 -11.02 6.32
C SER A 142 9.66 -11.32 6.00
N SER A 143 9.95 -11.83 4.79
CA SER A 143 11.29 -12.26 4.35
C SER A 143 11.94 -13.28 5.30
N VAL A 144 11.14 -14.16 5.88
CA VAL A 144 11.59 -15.28 6.70
C VAL A 144 11.63 -16.53 5.85
N GLY A 145 12.80 -17.14 5.73
CA GLY A 145 12.99 -18.31 4.89
C GLY A 145 14.43 -18.44 4.43
N GLY A 146 14.66 -19.25 3.41
CA GLY A 146 15.98 -19.46 2.86
C GLY A 146 16.00 -20.41 1.67
N ARG A 147 17.18 -20.53 1.07
CA ARG A 147 17.47 -21.42 -0.04
C ARG A 147 18.64 -22.30 0.34
N MET A 148 18.54 -23.61 0.15
CA MET A 148 19.64 -24.56 0.39
C MET A 148 19.97 -25.34 -0.87
N PHE A 149 21.23 -25.74 -0.96
CA PHE A 149 21.82 -26.50 -2.09
C PHE A 149 21.57 -25.87 -3.46
N PRO A 150 21.85 -24.55 -3.63
CA PRO A 150 21.55 -23.85 -4.88
C PRO A 150 22.25 -24.53 -6.05
N ASP A 151 21.59 -24.50 -7.21
CA ASP A 151 22.10 -25.05 -8.49
C ASP A 151 22.36 -26.57 -8.49
N THR A 152 21.72 -27.33 -7.58
CA THR A 152 21.77 -28.81 -7.54
C THR A 152 20.36 -29.41 -7.56
N ASP A 153 20.23 -30.68 -7.91
CA ASP A 153 18.94 -31.43 -7.88
C ASP A 153 18.33 -31.52 -6.47
N ARG A 154 19.11 -31.20 -5.44
CA ARG A 154 18.67 -31.19 -4.03
C ARG A 154 18.21 -29.80 -3.58
N GLU A 155 18.20 -28.85 -4.46
CA GLU A 155 17.80 -27.48 -4.13
C GLU A 155 16.37 -27.43 -3.56
N PHE A 156 16.23 -26.68 -2.48
CA PHE A 156 14.91 -26.30 -2.00
C PHE A 156 14.90 -24.85 -1.48
N VAL A 157 13.73 -24.24 -1.55
CA VAL A 157 13.48 -22.86 -1.12
C VAL A 157 12.29 -22.86 -0.17
N THR A 158 12.39 -22.11 0.91
CA THR A 158 11.27 -21.86 1.82
C THR A 158 11.05 -20.38 2.01
N GLN A 159 9.79 -19.98 2.13
CA GLN A 159 9.38 -18.68 2.61
C GLN A 159 8.20 -18.84 3.55
N GLN A 160 8.25 -18.17 4.70
CA GLN A 160 7.24 -18.28 5.73
C GLN A 160 6.36 -17.02 5.74
N THR A 161 5.06 -17.22 5.80
CA THR A 161 4.09 -16.17 6.13
C THR A 161 4.10 -15.97 7.64
N VAL A 162 4.48 -14.79 8.11
CA VAL A 162 4.51 -14.45 9.54
C VAL A 162 3.39 -13.47 9.82
N MET A 163 2.55 -13.80 10.80
CA MET A 163 1.50 -12.93 11.31
C MET A 163 1.68 -12.77 12.81
N THR A 164 2.00 -11.57 13.26
CA THR A 164 2.03 -11.27 14.69
C THR A 164 0.69 -10.71 15.14
N ARG A 165 0.38 -10.87 16.43
CA ARG A 165 -0.84 -10.29 16.99
C ARG A 165 -0.84 -8.75 16.87
N VAL A 166 0.30 -8.13 17.08
CA VAL A 166 0.44 -6.67 16.96
C VAL A 166 0.19 -6.22 15.53
N GLY A 167 0.81 -6.86 14.55
CA GLY A 167 0.66 -6.53 13.14
C GLY A 167 -0.78 -6.72 12.65
N VAL A 168 -1.38 -7.87 12.94
CA VAL A 168 -2.77 -8.16 12.54
C VAL A 168 -3.75 -7.23 13.26
N ASP A 169 -3.63 -7.04 14.57
CA ASP A 169 -4.58 -6.20 15.31
C ASP A 169 -4.51 -4.73 14.89
N ARG A 170 -3.33 -4.18 14.58
CA ARG A 170 -3.19 -2.78 14.16
C ARG A 170 -3.79 -2.50 12.78
N ILE A 171 -3.61 -3.40 11.82
CA ILE A 171 -4.19 -3.21 10.49
C ILE A 171 -5.71 -3.38 10.54
N LEU A 172 -6.23 -4.35 11.29
CA LEU A 172 -7.65 -4.53 11.48
C LEU A 172 -8.29 -3.33 12.18
N LYS A 173 -7.64 -2.80 13.23
CA LYS A 173 -8.11 -1.60 13.91
C LYS A 173 -8.24 -0.43 12.93
N PHE A 174 -7.20 -0.17 12.12
CA PHE A 174 -7.24 0.88 11.12
C PHE A 174 -8.38 0.69 10.11
N ALA A 175 -8.57 -0.55 9.62
CA ALA A 175 -9.61 -0.85 8.65
C ALA A 175 -11.03 -0.65 9.22
N PHE A 176 -11.28 -1.07 10.47
CA PHE A 176 -12.55 -0.85 11.15
C PHE A 176 -12.82 0.63 11.44
N GLU A 177 -11.81 1.40 11.86
CA GLU A 177 -11.90 2.85 12.07
C GLU A 177 -12.22 3.57 10.75
N LEU A 178 -11.57 3.16 9.65
CA LEU A 178 -11.88 3.69 8.33
C LEU A 178 -13.32 3.37 7.93
N ALA A 179 -13.75 2.11 8.06
CA ALA A 179 -15.12 1.71 7.74
C ALA A 179 -16.16 2.48 8.59
N GLN A 180 -15.88 2.68 9.88
CA GLN A 180 -16.75 3.45 10.78
C GLN A 180 -16.93 4.91 10.32
N SER A 181 -15.89 5.49 9.70
CA SER A 181 -15.92 6.87 9.20
C SER A 181 -16.64 7.02 7.87
N ARG A 182 -16.90 5.93 7.15
CA ARG A 182 -17.53 5.94 5.82
C ARG A 182 -19.06 5.78 5.91
N PRO A 183 -19.80 6.26 4.89
CA PRO A 183 -21.28 6.23 4.92
C PRO A 183 -21.89 4.83 5.03
N LYS A 184 -21.33 3.84 4.31
CA LYS A 184 -21.85 2.46 4.29
C LYS A 184 -21.54 1.71 5.60
N LYS A 185 -20.48 2.09 6.31
CA LYS A 185 -19.99 1.44 7.55
C LYS A 185 -19.86 -0.07 7.39
N HIS A 186 -19.26 -0.50 6.28
CA HIS A 186 -19.13 -1.89 5.93
C HIS A 186 -17.67 -2.26 5.70
N LEU A 187 -17.25 -3.39 6.28
CA LEU A 187 -15.91 -3.95 6.13
C LEU A 187 -16.00 -5.37 5.60
N THR A 188 -15.26 -5.65 4.55
CA THR A 188 -15.06 -6.99 4.00
C THR A 188 -13.65 -7.47 4.31
N SER A 189 -13.52 -8.61 4.98
CA SER A 189 -12.23 -9.26 5.21
C SER A 189 -11.89 -10.23 4.09
N ALA A 190 -10.72 -10.03 3.48
CA ALA A 190 -10.13 -10.99 2.57
C ALA A 190 -9.50 -12.13 3.36
N THR A 191 -9.79 -13.37 3.01
CA THR A 191 -9.26 -14.56 3.69
C THR A 191 -8.98 -15.70 2.72
N LYS A 192 -8.22 -16.69 3.15
CA LYS A 192 -8.04 -17.98 2.48
C LYS A 192 -8.04 -19.13 3.48
N SER A 193 -8.81 -19.00 4.55
CA SER A 193 -8.86 -19.96 5.64
C SER A 193 -9.39 -21.36 5.26
N ASN A 194 -10.02 -21.47 4.09
CA ASN A 194 -10.40 -22.77 3.52
C ASN A 194 -9.22 -23.57 2.91
N GLY A 195 -8.07 -22.93 2.70
CA GLY A 195 -6.89 -23.54 2.08
C GLY A 195 -5.61 -23.38 2.88
N ILE A 196 -5.46 -22.26 3.60
CA ILE A 196 -4.30 -21.96 4.45
C ILE A 196 -4.68 -22.17 5.89
N SER A 197 -4.34 -23.34 6.43
CA SER A 197 -4.95 -23.90 7.65
C SER A 197 -4.42 -23.35 8.98
N ILE A 198 -3.39 -22.54 9.00
CA ILE A 198 -2.78 -22.00 10.23
C ILE A 198 -2.95 -20.48 10.32
N THR A 199 -2.34 -19.73 9.40
CA THR A 199 -2.31 -18.27 9.48
C THR A 199 -3.66 -17.63 9.18
N MET A 200 -4.42 -18.17 8.24
CA MET A 200 -5.68 -17.56 7.84
C MET A 200 -6.84 -17.79 8.80
N PRO A 201 -7.02 -18.95 9.48
CA PRO A 201 -7.95 -19.05 10.59
C PRO A 201 -7.61 -18.11 11.75
N TYR A 202 -6.31 -17.93 12.05
CA TYR A 202 -5.88 -16.92 13.03
C TYR A 202 -6.29 -15.50 12.60
N TRP A 203 -6.11 -15.15 11.33
CA TRP A 203 -6.60 -13.88 10.76
C TRP A 203 -8.11 -13.71 11.00
N ASP A 204 -8.91 -14.73 10.65
CA ASP A 204 -10.37 -14.71 10.84
C ASP A 204 -10.76 -14.50 12.31
N GLU A 205 -10.10 -15.22 13.24
CA GLU A 205 -10.32 -15.04 14.69
C GLU A 205 -10.02 -13.59 15.14
N ARG A 206 -8.96 -12.97 14.59
CA ARG A 206 -8.63 -11.58 14.94
C ARG A 206 -9.64 -10.59 14.37
N VAL A 207 -10.16 -10.84 13.17
CA VAL A 207 -11.25 -10.03 12.58
C VAL A 207 -12.49 -10.09 13.48
N GLU A 208 -12.93 -11.29 13.88
CA GLU A 208 -14.08 -11.47 14.76
C GLU A 208 -13.88 -10.80 16.13
N ALA A 209 -12.68 -10.89 16.69
CA ALA A 209 -12.35 -10.23 17.94
C ALA A 209 -12.36 -8.70 17.82
N MET A 210 -11.90 -8.17 16.69
CA MET A 210 -11.88 -6.72 16.43
C MET A 210 -13.30 -6.22 16.17
N ALA A 211 -14.11 -6.94 15.42
CA ALA A 211 -15.50 -6.56 15.11
C ALA A 211 -16.34 -6.30 16.37
N LYS A 212 -16.11 -7.05 17.45
CA LYS A 212 -16.78 -6.83 18.74
C LYS A 212 -16.51 -5.45 19.34
N LYS A 213 -15.41 -4.80 18.97
CA LYS A 213 -15.04 -3.44 19.43
C LYS A 213 -15.69 -2.35 18.57
N PHE A 214 -16.24 -2.71 17.41
CA PHE A 214 -16.86 -1.81 16.46
C PHE A 214 -18.31 -2.22 16.11
N PRO A 215 -19.22 -2.27 17.08
CA PRO A 215 -20.58 -2.79 16.87
C PRO A 215 -21.41 -2.01 15.85
N GLY A 216 -20.99 -0.80 15.51
CA GLY A 216 -21.63 0.04 14.47
C GLY A 216 -21.13 -0.23 13.04
N VAL A 217 -20.16 -1.13 12.84
CA VAL A 217 -19.65 -1.52 11.54
C VAL A 217 -20.18 -2.91 11.19
N LYS A 218 -20.87 -3.02 10.07
CA LYS A 218 -21.22 -4.32 9.50
C LYS A 218 -19.98 -4.92 8.87
N TRP A 219 -19.83 -6.24 8.96
CA TRP A 219 -18.69 -6.89 8.33
C TRP A 219 -19.07 -8.26 7.77
N ASP A 220 -18.33 -8.68 6.75
CA ASP A 220 -18.36 -9.99 6.14
C ASP A 220 -16.95 -10.45 5.75
N LYS A 221 -16.84 -11.68 5.28
CA LYS A 221 -15.58 -12.19 4.74
C LYS A 221 -15.81 -12.99 3.47
N TYR A 222 -14.85 -12.88 2.55
CA TYR A 222 -14.80 -13.69 1.34
C TYR A 222 -13.44 -14.36 1.20
N HIS A 223 -13.44 -15.60 0.73
CA HIS A 223 -12.22 -16.20 0.23
C HIS A 223 -11.72 -15.44 -0.99
N ILE A 224 -10.41 -15.26 -1.09
CA ILE A 224 -9.79 -14.34 -2.05
C ILE A 224 -10.18 -14.63 -3.51
N ASP A 225 -10.36 -15.89 -3.86
CA ASP A 225 -10.79 -16.33 -5.20
C ASP A 225 -12.15 -15.75 -5.58
N ILE A 226 -13.17 -15.88 -4.73
CA ILE A 226 -14.48 -15.27 -5.00
C ILE A 226 -14.48 -13.76 -4.78
N LEU A 227 -13.67 -13.25 -3.86
CA LEU A 227 -13.53 -11.80 -3.65
C LEU A 227 -13.04 -11.10 -4.91
N THR A 228 -12.03 -11.65 -5.58
CA THR A 228 -11.50 -11.08 -6.82
C THR A 228 -12.52 -11.09 -7.94
N ALA A 229 -13.33 -12.15 -8.06
CA ALA A 229 -14.44 -12.19 -8.99
C ALA A 229 -15.49 -11.11 -8.68
N ASN A 230 -15.82 -10.92 -7.39
CA ASN A 230 -16.80 -9.93 -6.97
C ASN A 230 -16.30 -8.48 -7.15
N PHE A 231 -15.00 -8.22 -7.12
CA PHE A 231 -14.46 -6.90 -7.48
C PHE A 231 -14.81 -6.49 -8.92
N VAL A 232 -14.94 -7.46 -9.81
CA VAL A 232 -15.34 -7.24 -11.22
C VAL A 232 -16.87 -7.23 -11.36
N LEU A 233 -17.53 -8.22 -10.79
CA LEU A 233 -18.98 -8.43 -10.96
C LEU A 233 -19.81 -7.40 -10.17
N HIS A 234 -19.40 -7.13 -8.93
CA HIS A 234 -20.14 -6.36 -7.95
C HIS A 234 -19.26 -5.36 -7.19
N PRO A 235 -18.51 -4.46 -7.86
CA PRO A 235 -17.65 -3.48 -7.19
C PRO A 235 -18.43 -2.54 -6.27
N ASP A 236 -19.72 -2.40 -6.49
CA ASP A 236 -20.65 -1.59 -5.70
C ASP A 236 -20.99 -2.18 -4.31
N TRP A 237 -20.68 -3.46 -4.07
CA TRP A 237 -20.90 -4.08 -2.75
C TRP A 237 -19.92 -3.60 -1.70
N PHE A 238 -18.72 -3.23 -2.10
CA PHE A 238 -17.62 -2.94 -1.18
C PHE A 238 -17.63 -1.50 -0.67
N ASP A 239 -17.07 -1.32 0.52
CA ASP A 239 -16.82 -0.03 1.15
C ASP A 239 -15.37 0.05 1.66
N VAL A 240 -14.99 -0.84 2.59
CA VAL A 240 -13.61 -1.06 3.00
C VAL A 240 -13.31 -2.54 2.92
N VAL A 241 -12.23 -2.89 2.26
CA VAL A 241 -11.72 -4.27 2.18
C VAL A 241 -10.39 -4.35 2.89
N VAL A 242 -10.17 -5.35 3.75
CA VAL A 242 -8.91 -5.55 4.47
C VAL A 242 -8.30 -6.90 4.15
N GLY A 243 -6.97 -6.94 3.94
CA GLY A 243 -6.18 -8.14 3.71
C GLY A 243 -4.68 -7.92 3.90
#